data_bfdffcb5ab84286f328af0092a0257b9
#
_entry.id   bfdffcb5ab84286f328af0092a0257b9
#
_cell.length_a   1.000
_cell.length_b   1.000
_cell.length_c   1.000
_cell.angle_alpha   90.00
_cell.angle_beta   90.00
_cell.angle_gamma   90.00
#
_symmetry.space_group_name_H-M   'P 1'
#
loop_
_entity.id
_entity.type
_entity.pdbx_description
1 polymer ?
#
loop_
_entity_poly.entity_id
_entity_poly.type
_entity_poly.pdbx_seq_one_letter_code
_entity_poly.pdbx_strand_id
1 'polypeptide(L)'
;MRSERSRICIAIAALGGQGGGVLADWIVEVAERHGWLVQATSVPGVAQRTGTTVYYLEMSPRPEEGPAPVFALMPVPGDVDVLVAAELMEAGRAAVRGLISPDRTTVVASTHRVYGITEKSALGDGIADSKAVLAALKSEARRVVSCDMDAICAETGSVISSVLFGALAACGVLPFPRKLYEEAIATGGVAVETSLKGFAAGFERALTSAPAAGAVAPGPPPSTEQGRRLDQKVRAEFPAHLHGLIVEGVRRCMDYQDLAYAERYLASLAEVLRSDSAAGGLAQGFGLTAAVARHLALWMSYEDTIRVADLKTRRSRFERFRGEVRAAPEQVVYVTEFMHPRFQELCDTLPAALGRRLVRSARAARLLGPLFRRGRHVNTAKLTGFLPLYLLARLRRLRRGTLRYRVEQERIEAWLARIAASTGDYDLAVEIAECQRLIKGYGDTHARGLKSYAIIMQFVDRSAGRADLAPAVRRLRSAALADEEGRALESTLRELDPPPRELAA
;
A
#
# COMPACT_ATOMS: atom_id res chain seq x y z
N MET A 1 -11.67 -10.69 -15.14
CA MET A 1 -10.99 -11.94 -14.73
C MET A 1 -10.01 -11.64 -13.62
N ARG A 2 -10.15 -12.24 -12.42
CA ARG A 2 -9.20 -12.06 -11.33
C ARG A 2 -7.89 -12.72 -11.73
N SER A 3 -6.78 -11.96 -11.70
CA SER A 3 -5.43 -12.49 -11.84
C SER A 3 -5.27 -13.72 -10.94
N GLU A 4 -5.01 -14.90 -11.52
CA GLU A 4 -4.60 -16.10 -10.81
C GLU A 4 -3.30 -15.79 -10.04
N ARG A 5 -3.44 -15.48 -8.75
CA ARG A 5 -2.28 -15.43 -7.86
C ARG A 5 -1.82 -16.84 -7.66
N SER A 6 -0.61 -17.14 -8.03
CA SER A 6 -0.02 -18.46 -7.88
C SER A 6 0.15 -18.89 -6.41
N ARG A 7 0.11 -17.94 -5.45
CA ARG A 7 0.28 -18.20 -4.01
C ARG A 7 -0.56 -17.21 -3.18
N ILE A 8 -1.19 -17.70 -2.13
CA ILE A 8 -1.92 -16.91 -1.13
C ILE A 8 -1.33 -17.20 0.25
N CYS A 9 -1.04 -16.14 1.01
CA CYS A 9 -0.48 -16.17 2.35
C CYS A 9 -1.50 -15.66 3.37
N ILE A 10 -1.81 -16.47 4.38
CA ILE A 10 -2.77 -16.13 5.45
C ILE A 10 -2.06 -16.20 6.79
N ALA A 11 -2.23 -15.18 7.62
CA ALA A 11 -1.84 -15.18 9.02
C ALA A 11 -3.10 -15.10 9.90
N ILE A 12 -3.22 -16.00 10.88
CA ILE A 12 -4.32 -16.02 11.85
C ILE A 12 -3.73 -15.73 13.23
N ALA A 13 -4.19 -14.67 13.88
CA ALA A 13 -3.78 -14.29 15.21
C ALA A 13 -4.95 -14.52 16.20
N ALA A 14 -4.79 -15.50 17.08
CA ALA A 14 -5.81 -15.88 18.04
C ALA A 14 -5.21 -16.18 19.42
N LEU A 15 -5.92 -15.80 20.48
CA LEU A 15 -5.58 -16.17 21.84
C LEU A 15 -5.95 -17.65 22.09
N GLY A 16 -5.34 -18.25 23.10
CA GLY A 16 -5.71 -19.60 23.54
C GLY A 16 -7.21 -19.69 23.83
N GLY A 17 -7.86 -20.72 23.29
CA GLY A 17 -9.31 -20.91 23.42
C GLY A 17 -10.20 -20.22 22.38
N GLN A 18 -9.66 -19.38 21.51
CA GLN A 18 -10.43 -18.70 20.45
C GLN A 18 -10.55 -19.51 19.14
N GLY A 19 -10.17 -20.78 19.14
CA GLY A 19 -10.38 -21.69 18.00
C GLY A 19 -9.53 -21.36 16.76
N GLY A 20 -8.37 -20.71 16.91
CA GLY A 20 -7.49 -20.38 15.78
C GLY A 20 -6.99 -21.61 15.03
N GLY A 21 -6.72 -22.73 15.72
CA GLY A 21 -6.36 -24.01 15.10
C GLY A 21 -7.51 -24.59 14.26
N VAL A 22 -8.73 -24.60 14.81
CA VAL A 22 -9.93 -25.06 14.09
C VAL A 22 -10.16 -24.24 12.82
N LEU A 23 -9.96 -22.92 12.90
CA LEU A 23 -10.07 -22.05 11.74
C LEU A 23 -9.01 -22.38 10.68
N ALA A 24 -7.76 -22.62 11.11
CA ALA A 24 -6.69 -23.03 10.21
C ALA A 24 -7.01 -24.37 9.52
N ASP A 25 -7.49 -25.35 10.27
CA ASP A 25 -7.86 -26.68 9.76
C ASP A 25 -8.99 -26.58 8.71
N TRP A 26 -10.01 -25.76 8.97
CA TRP A 26 -11.09 -25.54 7.99
C TRP A 26 -10.58 -24.86 6.70
N ILE A 27 -9.65 -23.92 6.80
CA ILE A 27 -9.06 -23.28 5.60
C ILE A 27 -8.24 -24.30 4.81
N VAL A 28 -7.47 -25.17 5.48
CA VAL A 28 -6.73 -26.28 4.85
C VAL A 28 -7.70 -27.20 4.11
N GLU A 29 -8.76 -27.65 4.77
CA GLU A 29 -9.78 -28.52 4.21
C GLU A 29 -10.42 -27.93 2.94
N VAL A 30 -10.78 -26.63 2.96
CA VAL A 30 -11.34 -25.94 1.79
C VAL A 30 -10.34 -25.91 0.63
N ALA A 31 -9.07 -25.59 0.90
CA ALA A 31 -8.03 -25.51 -0.12
C ALA A 31 -7.74 -26.89 -0.75
N GLU A 32 -7.59 -27.93 0.07
CA GLU A 32 -7.32 -29.29 -0.40
C GLU A 32 -8.48 -29.87 -1.22
N ARG A 33 -9.72 -29.64 -0.80
CA ARG A 33 -10.92 -30.05 -1.56
C ARG A 33 -11.03 -29.36 -2.90
N HIS A 34 -10.48 -28.16 -3.00
CA HIS A 34 -10.43 -27.42 -4.27
C HIS A 34 -9.19 -27.76 -5.12
N GLY A 35 -8.41 -28.76 -4.70
CA GLY A 35 -7.24 -29.24 -5.43
C GLY A 35 -5.99 -28.35 -5.27
N TRP A 36 -5.97 -27.48 -4.26
CA TRP A 36 -4.80 -26.68 -3.96
C TRP A 36 -3.80 -27.42 -3.06
N LEU A 37 -2.53 -27.05 -3.19
CA LEU A 37 -1.50 -27.42 -2.22
C LEU A 37 -1.51 -26.40 -1.10
N VAL A 38 -1.45 -26.84 0.14
CA VAL A 38 -1.46 -25.96 1.31
C VAL A 38 -0.47 -26.46 2.36
N GLN A 39 0.20 -25.54 3.03
CA GLN A 39 1.00 -25.80 4.21
C GLN A 39 0.54 -24.88 5.33
N ALA A 40 0.29 -25.47 6.48
CA ALA A 40 -0.05 -24.76 7.70
C ALA A 40 1.05 -24.95 8.74
N THR A 41 1.40 -23.87 9.44
CA THR A 41 2.33 -23.88 10.57
C THR A 41 1.74 -23.08 11.72
N SER A 42 2.23 -23.29 12.93
CA SER A 42 1.80 -22.50 14.08
C SER A 42 3.00 -22.10 14.95
N VAL A 43 2.99 -20.86 15.40
CA VAL A 43 3.95 -20.32 16.34
C VAL A 43 3.21 -19.99 17.62
N PRO A 44 3.27 -20.85 18.65
CA PRO A 44 2.61 -20.60 19.91
C PRO A 44 3.27 -19.43 20.64
N GLY A 45 2.46 -18.45 21.06
CA GLY A 45 2.90 -17.39 21.94
C GLY A 45 2.99 -17.86 23.38
N VAL A 46 4.05 -17.49 24.07
CA VAL A 46 4.16 -17.75 25.51
C VAL A 46 3.27 -16.79 26.29
N ALA A 47 2.56 -17.30 27.31
CA ALA A 47 1.62 -16.54 28.13
C ALA A 47 2.23 -15.25 28.75
N GLN A 48 3.54 -15.25 29.03
CA GLN A 48 4.28 -14.11 29.55
C GLN A 48 4.36 -12.92 28.58
N ARG A 49 4.09 -13.12 27.28
CA ARG A 49 4.12 -12.06 26.28
C ARG A 49 2.74 -11.64 25.80
N THR A 50 1.80 -12.52 25.58
CA THR A 50 0.40 -12.21 25.22
C THR A 50 -0.48 -13.46 25.16
N GLY A 51 0.11 -14.67 25.14
CA GLY A 51 -0.64 -15.93 24.96
C GLY A 51 -1.23 -16.14 23.56
N THR A 52 -0.84 -15.30 22.58
CA THR A 52 -1.31 -15.36 21.20
C THR A 52 -0.60 -16.44 20.42
N THR A 53 -1.32 -17.32 19.74
CA THR A 53 -0.78 -18.21 18.72
C THR A 53 -1.00 -17.57 17.36
N VAL A 54 0.05 -17.54 16.54
CA VAL A 54 -0.03 -17.15 15.13
C VAL A 54 0.01 -18.42 14.30
N TYR A 55 -1.06 -18.69 13.56
CA TYR A 55 -1.10 -19.74 12.55
C TYR A 55 -0.80 -19.10 11.20
N TYR A 56 0.05 -19.75 10.43
CA TYR A 56 0.46 -19.24 9.12
C TYR A 56 0.19 -20.32 8.06
N LEU A 57 -0.50 -19.94 7.02
CA LEU A 57 -0.85 -20.81 5.90
C LEU A 57 -0.35 -20.21 4.60
N GLU A 58 0.31 -21.02 3.81
CA GLU A 58 0.58 -20.73 2.40
C GLU A 58 -0.12 -21.76 1.53
N MET A 59 -0.76 -21.28 0.46
CA MET A 59 -1.46 -22.15 -0.46
C MET A 59 -1.29 -21.69 -1.91
N SER A 60 -1.29 -22.64 -2.84
CA SER A 60 -1.26 -22.37 -4.27
C SER A 60 -2.02 -23.43 -5.05
N PRO A 61 -2.51 -23.12 -6.26
CA PRO A 61 -3.00 -24.16 -7.16
C PRO A 61 -1.94 -25.24 -7.37
N ARG A 62 -2.36 -26.50 -7.50
CA ARG A 62 -1.42 -27.58 -7.87
C ARG A 62 -0.91 -27.30 -9.29
N PRO A 63 0.41 -27.24 -9.53
CA PRO A 63 0.93 -27.07 -10.87
C PRO A 63 0.56 -28.27 -11.75
N GLU A 64 0.16 -28.03 -12.98
CA GLU A 64 -0.12 -29.09 -13.97
C GLU A 64 1.17 -29.83 -14.36
N GLU A 65 2.27 -29.09 -14.46
CA GLU A 65 3.60 -29.60 -14.76
C GLU A 65 4.65 -28.92 -13.86
N GLY A 66 5.70 -29.64 -13.50
CA GLY A 66 6.83 -29.08 -12.75
C GLY A 66 6.85 -29.47 -11.26
N PRO A 67 7.86 -28.98 -10.50
CA PRO A 67 7.99 -29.29 -9.08
C PRO A 67 6.92 -28.60 -8.24
N ALA A 68 6.53 -29.24 -7.13
CA ALA A 68 5.65 -28.60 -6.15
C ALA A 68 6.29 -27.33 -5.57
N PRO A 69 5.48 -26.29 -5.25
CA PRO A 69 5.99 -25.07 -4.66
C PRO A 69 6.59 -25.33 -3.28
N VAL A 70 7.63 -24.58 -2.95
CA VAL A 70 8.21 -24.59 -1.59
C VAL A 70 7.56 -23.45 -0.81
N PHE A 71 6.91 -23.79 0.29
CA PHE A 71 6.22 -22.85 1.17
C PHE A 71 7.10 -22.40 2.33
N ALA A 72 6.90 -21.18 2.80
CA ALA A 72 7.59 -20.65 3.98
C ALA A 72 6.96 -21.18 5.29
N LEU A 73 7.79 -21.27 6.33
CA LEU A 73 7.32 -21.72 7.65
C LEU A 73 6.76 -20.58 8.52
N MET A 74 7.01 -19.33 8.15
CA MET A 74 6.62 -18.14 8.93
C MET A 74 6.19 -16.99 8.02
N PRO A 75 5.27 -16.11 8.48
CA PRO A 75 4.88 -14.96 7.72
C PRO A 75 6.05 -13.96 7.55
N VAL A 76 6.23 -13.47 6.35
CA VAL A 76 7.20 -12.43 6.03
C VAL A 76 6.51 -11.07 6.08
N PRO A 77 7.10 -10.04 6.71
CA PRO A 77 6.56 -8.69 6.71
C PRO A 77 6.26 -8.18 5.29
N GLY A 78 5.02 -7.66 5.10
CA GLY A 78 4.55 -7.17 3.80
C GLY A 78 4.12 -8.23 2.79
N ASP A 79 4.25 -9.55 3.10
CA ASP A 79 3.91 -10.65 2.20
C ASP A 79 2.68 -11.45 2.64
N VAL A 80 1.80 -10.86 3.43
CA VAL A 80 0.55 -11.48 3.90
C VAL A 80 -0.63 -10.94 3.11
N ASP A 81 -1.39 -11.82 2.44
CA ASP A 81 -2.59 -11.46 1.68
C ASP A 81 -3.80 -11.24 2.58
N VAL A 82 -3.92 -12.08 3.62
CA VAL A 82 -5.01 -12.02 4.57
C VAL A 82 -4.49 -12.13 5.99
N LEU A 83 -4.86 -11.17 6.83
CA LEU A 83 -4.74 -11.28 8.28
C LEU A 83 -6.10 -11.54 8.88
N VAL A 84 -6.26 -12.65 9.61
CA VAL A 84 -7.45 -12.94 10.41
C VAL A 84 -7.11 -12.76 11.89
N ALA A 85 -7.81 -11.89 12.60
CA ALA A 85 -7.55 -11.64 14.02
C ALA A 85 -8.81 -11.86 14.86
N ALA A 86 -8.70 -12.73 15.84
CA ALA A 86 -9.82 -13.10 16.68
C ALA A 86 -10.20 -11.99 17.67
N GLU A 87 -9.31 -11.01 17.93
CA GLU A 87 -9.62 -9.81 18.72
C GLU A 87 -8.81 -8.60 18.23
N LEU A 88 -9.22 -7.40 18.61
CA LEU A 88 -8.71 -6.15 18.04
C LEU A 88 -7.21 -5.93 18.27
N MET A 89 -6.71 -6.21 19.47
CA MET A 89 -5.29 -5.96 19.78
C MET A 89 -4.36 -6.91 19.07
N GLU A 90 -4.80 -8.10 18.70
CA GLU A 90 -4.01 -9.01 17.90
C GLU A 90 -3.86 -8.48 16.47
N ALA A 91 -4.90 -7.87 15.91
CA ALA A 91 -4.77 -7.16 14.63
C ALA A 91 -3.78 -5.97 14.74
N GLY A 92 -3.85 -5.20 15.82
CA GLY A 92 -2.90 -4.11 16.09
C GLY A 92 -1.46 -4.59 16.24
N ARG A 93 -1.24 -5.71 16.94
CA ARG A 93 0.10 -6.32 17.08
C ARG A 93 0.65 -6.84 15.74
N ALA A 94 -0.21 -7.39 14.90
CA ALA A 94 0.18 -7.82 13.56
C ALA A 94 0.61 -6.63 12.69
N ALA A 95 -0.06 -5.47 12.82
CA ALA A 95 0.37 -4.23 12.17
C ALA A 95 1.76 -3.78 12.63
N VAL A 96 2.00 -3.75 13.96
CA VAL A 96 3.32 -3.40 14.52
C VAL A 96 4.43 -4.35 14.07
N ARG A 97 4.10 -5.63 13.84
CA ARG A 97 5.05 -6.64 13.30
C ARG A 97 5.28 -6.51 11.80
N GLY A 98 4.60 -5.57 11.12
CA GLY A 98 4.72 -5.38 9.68
C GLY A 98 4.00 -6.43 8.84
N LEU A 99 3.09 -7.24 9.43
CA LEU A 99 2.34 -8.26 8.69
C LEU A 99 1.22 -7.68 7.83
N ILE A 100 0.92 -6.41 8.00
CA ILE A 100 -0.12 -5.68 7.25
C ILE A 100 0.54 -4.71 6.29
N SER A 101 0.07 -4.68 5.05
CA SER A 101 0.51 -3.71 4.07
C SER A 101 -0.67 -3.10 3.29
N PRO A 102 -0.61 -1.79 2.96
CA PRO A 102 -1.74 -1.08 2.35
C PRO A 102 -2.01 -1.47 0.90
N ASP A 103 -1.07 -2.11 0.26
CA ASP A 103 -1.18 -2.56 -1.13
C ASP A 103 -1.66 -4.02 -1.25
N ARG A 104 -1.56 -4.81 -0.18
CA ARG A 104 -1.77 -6.25 -0.26
C ARG A 104 -2.79 -6.79 0.75
N THR A 105 -2.62 -6.47 2.04
CA THR A 105 -3.28 -7.19 3.11
C THR A 105 -4.76 -6.84 3.27
N THR A 106 -5.63 -7.84 3.23
CA THR A 106 -7.00 -7.74 3.73
C THR A 106 -7.04 -8.20 5.18
N VAL A 107 -7.50 -7.34 6.08
CA VAL A 107 -7.68 -7.64 7.50
C VAL A 107 -9.12 -8.04 7.76
N VAL A 108 -9.33 -9.20 8.37
CA VAL A 108 -10.60 -9.67 8.92
C VAL A 108 -10.45 -9.74 10.43
N ALA A 109 -11.07 -8.86 11.19
CA ALA A 109 -10.82 -8.77 12.62
C ALA A 109 -12.10 -8.55 13.43
N SER A 110 -12.19 -9.19 14.58
CA SER A 110 -13.20 -8.81 15.57
C SER A 110 -12.82 -7.51 16.27
N THR A 111 -13.80 -6.66 16.54
CA THR A 111 -13.58 -5.40 17.27
C THR A 111 -13.67 -5.55 18.78
N HIS A 112 -14.13 -6.72 19.29
CA HIS A 112 -14.13 -6.96 20.73
C HIS A 112 -12.71 -6.98 21.30
N ARG A 113 -12.61 -6.79 22.61
CA ARG A 113 -11.33 -6.65 23.32
C ARG A 113 -11.15 -7.73 24.37
N VAL A 114 -10.00 -8.34 24.36
CA VAL A 114 -9.48 -9.14 25.48
C VAL A 114 -8.29 -8.42 26.08
N TYR A 115 -8.46 -7.84 27.28
CA TYR A 115 -7.40 -7.07 27.92
C TYR A 115 -6.21 -7.95 28.30
N GLY A 116 -5.04 -7.58 27.82
CA GLY A 116 -3.78 -8.24 28.17
C GLY A 116 -3.35 -7.98 29.62
N ILE A 117 -2.39 -8.79 30.11
CA ILE A 117 -1.87 -8.63 31.49
C ILE A 117 -1.27 -7.25 31.68
N THR A 118 -0.56 -6.70 30.71
CA THR A 118 0.05 -5.37 30.76
C THR A 118 -0.99 -4.26 30.89
N GLU A 119 -2.15 -4.40 30.24
CA GLU A 119 -3.26 -3.45 30.38
C GLU A 119 -3.94 -3.56 31.73
N LYS A 120 -4.09 -4.79 32.26
CA LYS A 120 -4.72 -5.06 33.56
C LYS A 120 -3.83 -4.69 34.76
N SER A 121 -2.51 -4.71 34.59
CA SER A 121 -1.54 -4.46 35.67
C SER A 121 -0.99 -3.03 35.66
N ALA A 122 -1.39 -2.19 34.74
CA ALA A 122 -0.95 -0.79 34.69
C ALA A 122 -1.45 0.00 35.92
N LEU A 123 -0.54 0.79 36.51
CA LEU A 123 -0.89 1.73 37.57
C LEU A 123 -1.55 2.98 36.95
N GLY A 124 -2.83 2.88 36.60
CA GLY A 124 -3.59 3.90 35.88
C GLY A 124 -4.36 3.32 34.71
N ASP A 125 -4.82 4.18 33.77
CA ASP A 125 -5.48 3.73 32.55
C ASP A 125 -4.43 3.20 31.54
N GLY A 126 -4.17 1.90 31.60
CA GLY A 126 -3.27 1.18 30.69
C GLY A 126 -3.98 0.67 29.43
N ILE A 127 -5.26 0.97 29.24
CA ILE A 127 -6.07 0.45 28.14
C ILE A 127 -5.72 1.21 26.85
N ALA A 128 -5.26 0.48 25.84
CA ALA A 128 -5.00 1.07 24.54
C ALA A 128 -6.31 1.51 23.85
N ASP A 129 -6.27 2.67 23.19
CA ASP A 129 -7.45 3.21 22.50
C ASP A 129 -7.83 2.36 21.28
N SER A 130 -8.98 1.67 21.38
CA SER A 130 -9.52 0.83 20.31
C SER A 130 -9.80 1.61 19.01
N LYS A 131 -10.17 2.90 19.11
CA LYS A 131 -10.42 3.74 17.93
C LYS A 131 -9.13 4.06 17.22
N ALA A 132 -8.05 4.33 17.95
CA ALA A 132 -6.72 4.55 17.38
C ALA A 132 -6.19 3.30 16.68
N VAL A 133 -6.38 2.10 17.27
CA VAL A 133 -6.01 0.83 16.64
C VAL A 133 -6.78 0.60 15.34
N LEU A 134 -8.11 0.78 15.34
CA LEU A 134 -8.93 0.65 14.13
C LEU A 134 -8.55 1.67 13.05
N ALA A 135 -8.23 2.90 13.43
CA ALA A 135 -7.76 3.91 12.50
C ALA A 135 -6.42 3.51 11.87
N ALA A 136 -5.48 3.01 12.66
CA ALA A 136 -4.19 2.50 12.18
C ALA A 136 -4.39 1.32 11.21
N LEU A 137 -5.24 0.34 11.56
CA LEU A 137 -5.53 -0.78 10.66
C LEU A 137 -6.10 -0.32 9.31
N LYS A 138 -7.00 0.67 9.32
CA LYS A 138 -7.60 1.23 8.10
C LYS A 138 -6.59 2.00 7.24
N SER A 139 -5.56 2.60 7.85
CA SER A 139 -4.49 3.29 7.10
C SER A 139 -3.44 2.35 6.55
N GLU A 140 -3.19 1.22 7.23
CA GLU A 140 -2.09 0.31 6.93
C GLU A 140 -2.50 -0.94 6.16
N ALA A 141 -3.80 -1.24 6.06
CA ALA A 141 -4.31 -2.37 5.32
C ALA A 141 -4.92 -1.94 3.98
N ARG A 142 -4.86 -2.82 2.99
CA ARG A 142 -5.58 -2.65 1.72
C ARG A 142 -7.10 -2.61 1.93
N ARG A 143 -7.59 -3.44 2.84
CA ARG A 143 -9.01 -3.55 3.18
C ARG A 143 -9.14 -4.04 4.62
N VAL A 144 -10.09 -3.47 5.36
CA VAL A 144 -10.43 -3.93 6.71
C VAL A 144 -11.90 -4.32 6.74
N VAL A 145 -12.17 -5.55 7.15
CA VAL A 145 -13.51 -6.06 7.48
C VAL A 145 -13.53 -6.32 8.97
N SER A 146 -14.29 -5.52 9.70
CA SER A 146 -14.31 -5.59 11.15
C SER A 146 -15.72 -5.34 11.70
N CYS A 147 -16.12 -6.16 12.66
CA CYS A 147 -17.33 -6.03 13.45
C CYS A 147 -17.12 -6.68 14.81
N ASP A 148 -18.03 -6.48 15.72
CA ASP A 148 -18.02 -7.21 16.99
C ASP A 148 -18.49 -8.64 16.75
N MET A 149 -17.52 -9.55 16.59
CA MET A 149 -17.81 -10.97 16.29
C MET A 149 -18.13 -11.75 17.55
N ASP A 150 -17.73 -11.26 18.73
CA ASP A 150 -18.11 -11.86 20.00
C ASP A 150 -19.61 -11.66 20.28
N ALA A 151 -20.15 -10.49 19.97
CA ALA A 151 -21.59 -10.24 20.02
C ALA A 151 -22.35 -11.19 19.08
N ILE A 152 -21.85 -11.43 17.87
CA ILE A 152 -22.45 -12.40 16.92
C ILE A 152 -22.40 -13.83 17.49
N CYS A 153 -21.31 -14.20 18.16
CA CYS A 153 -21.21 -15.51 18.83
C CYS A 153 -22.27 -15.65 19.93
N ALA A 154 -22.49 -14.62 20.73
CA ALA A 154 -23.52 -14.62 21.77
C ALA A 154 -24.93 -14.76 21.18
N GLU A 155 -25.21 -14.08 20.06
CA GLU A 155 -26.53 -14.14 19.37
C GLU A 155 -26.79 -15.49 18.74
N THR A 156 -25.76 -16.15 18.18
CA THR A 156 -25.92 -17.40 17.40
C THR A 156 -25.63 -18.66 18.21
N GLY A 157 -25.10 -18.51 19.42
CA GLY A 157 -24.60 -19.63 20.24
C GLY A 157 -23.39 -20.33 19.64
N SER A 158 -22.63 -19.63 18.77
CA SER A 158 -21.49 -20.16 18.02
C SER A 158 -20.15 -19.76 18.66
N VAL A 159 -19.05 -20.20 18.02
CA VAL A 159 -17.69 -19.85 18.41
C VAL A 159 -17.08 -18.87 17.41
N ILE A 160 -16.12 -18.06 17.86
CA ILE A 160 -15.57 -16.96 17.06
C ILE A 160 -14.88 -17.44 15.78
N SER A 161 -14.30 -18.64 15.78
CA SER A 161 -13.70 -19.24 14.58
C SER A 161 -14.71 -19.39 13.44
N SER A 162 -15.96 -19.78 13.73
CA SER A 162 -17.00 -19.91 12.70
C SER A 162 -17.45 -18.57 12.12
N VAL A 163 -17.56 -17.54 12.95
CA VAL A 163 -17.90 -16.18 12.52
C VAL A 163 -16.79 -15.56 11.68
N LEU A 164 -15.53 -15.73 12.10
CA LEU A 164 -14.34 -15.31 11.33
C LEU A 164 -14.26 -16.02 9.98
N PHE A 165 -14.57 -17.33 9.97
CA PHE A 165 -14.55 -18.12 8.73
C PHE A 165 -15.61 -17.64 7.73
N GLY A 166 -16.80 -17.28 8.22
CA GLY A 166 -17.84 -16.65 7.39
C GLY A 166 -17.42 -15.31 6.85
N ALA A 167 -16.84 -14.45 7.69
CA ALA A 167 -16.33 -13.15 7.29
C ALA A 167 -15.18 -13.28 6.27
N LEU A 168 -14.29 -14.25 6.43
CA LEU A 168 -13.22 -14.56 5.47
C LEU A 168 -13.79 -14.98 4.11
N ALA A 169 -14.78 -15.87 4.09
CA ALA A 169 -15.43 -16.30 2.86
C ALA A 169 -16.09 -15.13 2.11
N ALA A 170 -16.79 -14.24 2.84
CA ALA A 170 -17.45 -13.05 2.28
C ALA A 170 -16.46 -12.03 1.71
N CYS A 171 -15.23 -11.97 2.21
CA CYS A 171 -14.20 -11.08 1.67
C CYS A 171 -13.82 -11.42 0.23
N GLY A 172 -14.03 -12.65 -0.21
CA GLY A 172 -13.73 -13.12 -1.54
C GLY A 172 -12.24 -12.98 -1.92
N VAL A 173 -11.34 -13.01 -0.94
CA VAL A 173 -9.89 -13.02 -1.16
C VAL A 173 -9.42 -14.40 -1.57
N LEU A 174 -10.02 -15.43 -0.99
CA LEU A 174 -9.79 -16.82 -1.39
C LEU A 174 -10.72 -17.19 -2.55
N PRO A 175 -10.25 -17.90 -3.57
CA PRO A 175 -11.00 -18.16 -4.80
C PRO A 175 -11.97 -19.38 -4.65
N PHE A 176 -12.49 -19.60 -3.45
CA PHE A 176 -13.32 -20.75 -3.14
C PHE A 176 -14.79 -20.37 -3.02
N PRO A 177 -15.73 -21.16 -3.57
CA PRO A 177 -17.15 -20.90 -3.44
C PRO A 177 -17.62 -21.16 -2.01
N ARG A 178 -18.64 -20.41 -1.55
CA ARG A 178 -19.22 -20.48 -0.21
C ARG A 178 -19.54 -21.92 0.24
N LYS A 179 -20.03 -22.74 -0.69
CA LYS A 179 -20.39 -24.14 -0.42
C LYS A 179 -19.25 -24.95 0.18
N LEU A 180 -18.01 -24.77 -0.29
CA LEU A 180 -16.86 -25.50 0.23
C LEU A 180 -16.54 -25.15 1.69
N TYR A 181 -16.76 -23.91 2.10
CA TYR A 181 -16.59 -23.50 3.50
C TYR A 181 -17.64 -24.15 4.39
N GLU A 182 -18.90 -24.21 3.95
CA GLU A 182 -19.99 -24.86 4.67
C GLU A 182 -19.76 -26.37 4.78
N GLU A 183 -19.26 -27.01 3.74
CA GLU A 183 -18.88 -28.42 3.73
C GLU A 183 -17.71 -28.71 4.68
N ALA A 184 -16.70 -27.86 4.77
CA ALA A 184 -15.60 -28.01 5.70
C ALA A 184 -16.07 -27.99 7.16
N ILE A 185 -17.01 -27.08 7.49
CA ILE A 185 -17.64 -27.07 8.82
C ILE A 185 -18.41 -28.38 9.08
N ALA A 186 -19.19 -28.83 8.10
CA ALA A 186 -20.01 -30.03 8.21
C ALA A 186 -19.17 -31.30 8.46
N THR A 187 -17.99 -31.39 7.83
CA THR A 187 -17.05 -32.52 8.00
C THR A 187 -16.39 -32.51 9.37
N GLY A 188 -16.21 -31.35 10.01
CA GLY A 188 -15.57 -31.26 11.32
C GLY A 188 -16.31 -31.93 12.49
N GLY A 189 -17.56 -32.31 12.32
CA GLY A 189 -18.33 -33.18 13.19
C GLY A 189 -18.71 -32.63 14.59
N VAL A 190 -18.15 -31.51 15.02
CA VAL A 190 -18.41 -30.93 16.34
C VAL A 190 -19.19 -29.62 16.21
N ALA A 191 -20.32 -29.49 16.91
CA ALA A 191 -21.15 -28.30 16.95
C ALA A 191 -21.48 -27.71 15.54
N VAL A 192 -21.72 -28.58 14.56
CA VAL A 192 -21.90 -28.23 13.14
C VAL A 192 -23.01 -27.21 12.95
N GLU A 193 -24.17 -27.42 13.53
CA GLU A 193 -25.33 -26.52 13.36
C GLU A 193 -25.06 -25.11 13.86
N THR A 194 -24.47 -24.97 15.05
CA THR A 194 -24.15 -23.65 15.62
C THR A 194 -22.99 -23.01 14.88
N SER A 195 -22.02 -23.78 14.39
CA SER A 195 -20.92 -23.25 13.57
C SER A 195 -21.41 -22.77 12.20
N LEU A 196 -22.34 -23.45 11.56
CA LEU A 196 -22.98 -23.00 10.32
C LEU A 196 -23.82 -21.71 10.53
N LYS A 197 -24.53 -21.60 11.66
CA LYS A 197 -25.22 -20.34 12.03
C LYS A 197 -24.25 -19.19 12.22
N GLY A 198 -23.15 -19.42 12.93
CA GLY A 198 -22.09 -18.42 13.14
C GLY A 198 -21.42 -18.01 11.83
N PHE A 199 -21.10 -18.99 10.96
CA PHE A 199 -20.57 -18.77 9.63
C PHE A 199 -21.51 -17.89 8.79
N ALA A 200 -22.79 -18.23 8.70
CA ALA A 200 -23.77 -17.47 7.94
C ALA A 200 -23.90 -16.02 8.47
N ALA A 201 -23.97 -15.83 9.78
CA ALA A 201 -24.05 -14.50 10.38
C ALA A 201 -22.77 -13.67 10.14
N GLY A 202 -21.58 -14.28 10.25
CA GLY A 202 -20.30 -13.65 9.92
C GLY A 202 -20.20 -13.26 8.44
N PHE A 203 -20.66 -14.13 7.56
CA PHE A 203 -20.71 -13.90 6.12
C PHE A 203 -21.58 -12.68 5.76
N GLU A 204 -22.82 -12.66 6.25
CA GLU A 204 -23.76 -11.56 5.98
C GLU A 204 -23.28 -10.23 6.60
N ARG A 205 -22.73 -10.25 7.81
CA ARG A 205 -22.21 -9.06 8.45
C ARG A 205 -21.01 -8.49 7.71
N ALA A 206 -20.13 -9.34 7.18
CA ALA A 206 -18.97 -8.91 6.40
C ALA A 206 -19.38 -8.31 5.04
N LEU A 207 -20.43 -8.82 4.40
CA LEU A 207 -20.99 -8.21 3.18
C LEU A 207 -21.54 -6.81 3.42
N THR A 208 -22.25 -6.60 4.54
CA THR A 208 -22.81 -5.29 4.89
C THR A 208 -21.77 -4.31 5.44
N SER A 209 -20.69 -4.82 6.03
CA SER A 209 -19.58 -4.02 6.58
C SER A 209 -18.49 -3.71 5.55
N ALA A 210 -18.53 -4.35 4.38
CA ALA A 210 -17.53 -4.15 3.35
C ALA A 210 -17.80 -2.82 2.63
N PRO A 211 -16.91 -1.83 2.71
CA PRO A 211 -16.90 -0.78 1.69
C PRO A 211 -16.68 -1.45 0.35
N ALA A 212 -17.43 -1.02 -0.68
CA ALA A 212 -17.23 -1.47 -2.04
C ALA A 212 -15.72 -1.45 -2.36
N ALA A 213 -15.20 -2.56 -2.94
CA ALA A 213 -13.78 -2.71 -3.22
C ALA A 213 -13.29 -1.50 -4.04
N GLY A 214 -12.42 -0.70 -3.48
CA GLY A 214 -11.87 0.49 -4.12
C GLY A 214 -12.38 1.85 -3.61
N ALA A 215 -13.38 1.90 -2.74
CA ALA A 215 -13.78 3.17 -2.13
C ALA A 215 -12.74 3.59 -1.08
N VAL A 216 -11.90 4.53 -1.42
CA VAL A 216 -11.15 5.32 -0.44
C VAL A 216 -12.19 5.98 0.47
N ALA A 217 -12.15 5.72 1.77
CA ALA A 217 -13.05 6.38 2.71
C ALA A 217 -12.97 7.89 2.47
N PRO A 218 -14.11 8.57 2.28
CA PRO A 218 -14.08 10.01 2.04
C PRO A 218 -13.38 10.68 3.22
N GLY A 219 -12.25 11.33 2.96
CA GLY A 219 -11.58 12.14 3.96
C GLY A 219 -12.51 13.26 4.46
N PRO A 220 -12.16 13.97 5.52
CA PRO A 220 -13.01 15.02 6.08
C PRO A 220 -13.44 16.00 4.97
N PRO A 221 -14.68 16.54 5.02
CA PRO A 221 -15.17 17.44 3.99
C PRO A 221 -14.23 18.65 3.83
N PRO A 222 -14.13 19.24 2.62
CA PRO A 222 -13.25 20.38 2.40
C PRO A 222 -13.69 21.58 3.25
N SER A 223 -12.77 22.07 4.08
CA SER A 223 -13.00 23.18 5.01
C SER A 223 -12.93 24.56 4.34
N THR A 224 -12.25 24.67 3.18
CA THR A 224 -12.07 25.93 2.48
C THR A 224 -13.04 26.06 1.29
N GLU A 225 -13.35 27.30 0.89
CA GLU A 225 -14.17 27.57 -0.29
C GLU A 225 -13.55 27.00 -1.58
N GLN A 226 -12.24 27.19 -1.74
CA GLN A 226 -11.50 26.62 -2.86
C GLN A 226 -11.56 25.09 -2.89
N GLY A 227 -11.44 24.44 -1.73
CA GLY A 227 -11.59 22.98 -1.62
C GLY A 227 -13.00 22.52 -1.99
N ARG A 228 -14.04 23.23 -1.56
CA ARG A 228 -15.44 22.92 -1.93
C ARG A 228 -15.68 23.05 -3.43
N ARG A 229 -15.13 24.09 -4.06
CA ARG A 229 -15.21 24.29 -5.52
C ARG A 229 -14.58 23.13 -6.28
N LEU A 230 -13.40 22.67 -5.86
CA LEU A 230 -12.74 21.52 -6.50
C LEU A 230 -13.49 20.21 -6.26
N ASP A 231 -14.06 19.98 -5.05
CA ASP A 231 -14.90 18.82 -4.77
C ASP A 231 -16.15 18.80 -5.66
N GLN A 232 -16.80 19.94 -5.85
CA GLN A 232 -17.93 20.07 -6.76
C GLN A 232 -17.53 19.74 -8.22
N LYS A 233 -16.37 20.23 -8.65
CA LYS A 233 -15.83 19.92 -9.98
C LYS A 233 -15.58 18.43 -10.15
N VAL A 234 -14.98 17.76 -9.16
CA VAL A 234 -14.78 16.32 -9.19
C VAL A 234 -16.11 15.56 -9.31
N ARG A 235 -17.13 15.98 -8.56
CA ARG A 235 -18.44 15.34 -8.58
C ARG A 235 -19.18 15.54 -9.90
N ALA A 236 -18.94 16.66 -10.59
CA ALA A 236 -19.56 16.96 -11.88
C ALA A 236 -18.89 16.26 -13.05
N GLU A 237 -17.56 16.07 -13.02
CA GLU A 237 -16.80 15.66 -14.19
C GLU A 237 -16.35 14.17 -14.15
N PHE A 238 -16.39 13.51 -12.99
CA PHE A 238 -15.84 12.15 -12.84
C PHE A 238 -16.88 11.15 -12.32
N PRO A 239 -16.70 9.83 -12.59
CA PRO A 239 -17.56 8.77 -12.09
C PRO A 239 -17.63 8.73 -10.56
N ALA A 240 -18.82 8.52 -10.00
CA ALA A 240 -19.09 8.60 -8.57
C ALA A 240 -18.18 7.73 -7.69
N HIS A 241 -17.86 6.52 -8.14
CA HIS A 241 -17.00 5.58 -7.40
C HIS A 241 -15.52 6.02 -7.33
N LEU A 242 -15.09 6.97 -8.20
CA LEU A 242 -13.74 7.54 -8.18
C LEU A 242 -13.62 8.83 -7.37
N HIS A 243 -14.73 9.44 -6.93
CA HIS A 243 -14.72 10.74 -6.25
C HIS A 243 -13.78 10.75 -5.04
N GLY A 244 -13.84 9.76 -4.16
CA GLY A 244 -13.00 9.68 -2.97
C GLY A 244 -11.50 9.67 -3.31
N LEU A 245 -11.11 8.88 -4.31
CA LEU A 245 -9.72 8.77 -4.76
C LEU A 245 -9.23 10.10 -5.37
N ILE A 246 -10.04 10.71 -6.23
CA ILE A 246 -9.67 11.95 -6.93
C ILE A 246 -9.59 13.13 -5.96
N VAL A 247 -10.55 13.22 -5.02
CA VAL A 247 -10.55 14.28 -3.98
C VAL A 247 -9.30 14.17 -3.09
N GLU A 248 -8.84 12.96 -2.76
CA GLU A 248 -7.60 12.77 -2.02
C GLU A 248 -6.38 13.21 -2.85
N GLY A 249 -6.35 12.92 -4.15
CA GLY A 249 -5.34 13.42 -5.07
C GLY A 249 -5.31 14.95 -5.15
N VAL A 250 -6.49 15.59 -5.23
CA VAL A 250 -6.65 17.05 -5.18
C VAL A 250 -6.07 17.63 -3.89
N ARG A 251 -6.47 17.04 -2.73
CA ARG A 251 -6.00 17.44 -1.41
C ARG A 251 -4.47 17.37 -1.31
N ARG A 252 -3.90 16.28 -1.81
CA ARG A 252 -2.46 16.05 -1.84
C ARG A 252 -1.73 17.08 -2.69
N CYS A 253 -2.24 17.40 -3.88
CA CYS A 253 -1.65 18.41 -4.79
C CYS A 253 -1.75 19.83 -4.20
N MET A 254 -2.87 20.16 -3.55
CA MET A 254 -3.03 21.44 -2.84
C MET A 254 -2.05 21.57 -1.67
N ASP A 255 -1.91 20.51 -0.86
CA ASP A 255 -0.97 20.48 0.27
C ASP A 255 0.48 20.54 -0.21
N TYR A 256 0.80 19.89 -1.33
CA TYR A 256 2.15 19.88 -1.90
C TYR A 256 2.54 21.23 -2.49
N GLN A 257 1.66 21.86 -3.26
CA GLN A 257 1.98 23.10 -3.97
C GLN A 257 0.91 24.19 -3.78
N ASP A 258 -0.18 24.17 -4.51
CA ASP A 258 -1.25 25.17 -4.47
C ASP A 258 -2.49 24.74 -5.27
N LEU A 259 -3.51 25.61 -5.29
CA LEU A 259 -4.75 25.40 -6.02
C LEU A 259 -4.52 25.11 -7.52
N ALA A 260 -3.72 25.92 -8.20
CA ALA A 260 -3.48 25.77 -9.63
C ALA A 260 -2.77 24.44 -9.97
N TYR A 261 -2.03 23.88 -9.01
CA TYR A 261 -1.41 22.56 -9.18
C TYR A 261 -2.44 21.43 -9.07
N ALA A 262 -3.43 21.56 -8.18
CA ALA A 262 -4.55 20.65 -8.09
C ALA A 262 -5.48 20.74 -9.32
N GLU A 263 -5.70 21.94 -9.85
CA GLU A 263 -6.44 22.13 -11.12
C GLU A 263 -5.73 21.45 -12.30
N ARG A 264 -4.38 21.54 -12.37
CA ARG A 264 -3.59 20.82 -13.38
C ARG A 264 -3.75 19.30 -13.25
N TYR A 265 -3.75 18.77 -12.03
CA TYR A 265 -4.02 17.35 -11.77
C TYR A 265 -5.39 16.95 -12.33
N LEU A 266 -6.45 17.71 -12.04
CA LEU A 266 -7.79 17.44 -12.56
C LEU A 266 -7.87 17.54 -14.09
N ALA A 267 -7.20 18.53 -14.68
CA ALA A 267 -7.15 18.69 -16.13
C ALA A 267 -6.52 17.47 -16.82
N SER A 268 -5.37 17.00 -16.30
CA SER A 268 -4.73 15.79 -16.81
C SER A 268 -5.62 14.55 -16.67
N LEU A 269 -6.32 14.42 -15.54
CA LEU A 269 -7.26 13.31 -15.34
C LEU A 269 -8.48 13.36 -16.26
N ALA A 270 -8.99 14.55 -16.56
CA ALA A 270 -10.11 14.70 -17.51
C ALA A 270 -9.71 14.25 -18.93
N GLU A 271 -8.45 14.44 -19.32
CA GLU A 271 -7.93 13.91 -20.59
C GLU A 271 -7.84 12.38 -20.57
N VAL A 272 -7.33 11.82 -19.46
CA VAL A 272 -7.25 10.37 -19.28
C VAL A 272 -8.65 9.75 -19.27
N LEU A 273 -9.63 10.34 -18.58
CA LEU A 273 -11.01 9.86 -18.55
C LEU A 273 -11.63 9.82 -19.95
N ARG A 274 -11.34 10.82 -20.80
CA ARG A 274 -11.81 10.82 -22.20
C ARG A 274 -11.20 9.66 -22.99
N SER A 275 -9.90 9.43 -22.85
CA SER A 275 -9.21 8.33 -23.49
C SER A 275 -9.69 6.97 -22.96
N ASP A 276 -9.88 6.85 -21.67
CA ASP A 276 -10.41 5.65 -20.98
C ASP A 276 -11.84 5.34 -21.48
N SER A 277 -12.70 6.36 -21.54
CA SER A 277 -14.07 6.21 -22.05
C SER A 277 -14.08 5.72 -23.50
N ALA A 278 -13.22 6.28 -24.35
CA ALA A 278 -13.09 5.88 -25.75
C ALA A 278 -12.54 4.43 -25.90
N ALA A 279 -11.73 3.98 -24.97
CA ALA A 279 -11.19 2.61 -24.91
C ALA A 279 -12.11 1.59 -24.22
N GLY A 280 -13.38 1.94 -23.95
CA GLY A 280 -14.35 1.04 -23.31
C GLY A 280 -14.25 0.99 -21.78
N GLY A 281 -13.68 2.01 -21.16
CA GLY A 281 -13.46 2.08 -19.72
C GLY A 281 -14.70 1.92 -18.85
N LEU A 282 -15.90 2.28 -19.38
CA LEU A 282 -17.16 2.06 -18.66
C LEU A 282 -17.36 0.59 -18.30
N ALA A 283 -17.11 -0.32 -19.24
CA ALA A 283 -17.20 -1.77 -19.01
C ALA A 283 -16.12 -2.29 -18.05
N GLN A 284 -15.00 -1.56 -17.94
CA GLN A 284 -13.86 -1.87 -17.08
C GLN A 284 -13.89 -1.09 -15.74
N GLY A 285 -15.00 -0.41 -15.42
CA GLY A 285 -15.14 0.40 -14.22
C GLY A 285 -14.13 1.56 -14.13
N PHE A 286 -13.71 2.11 -15.27
CA PHE A 286 -12.72 3.18 -15.40
C PHE A 286 -11.38 2.86 -14.66
N GLY A 287 -10.92 1.62 -14.82
CA GLY A 287 -9.71 1.12 -14.16
C GLY A 287 -8.46 1.92 -14.51
N LEU A 288 -8.33 2.37 -15.78
CA LEU A 288 -7.23 3.21 -16.21
C LEU A 288 -7.27 4.57 -15.52
N THR A 289 -8.42 5.23 -15.49
CA THR A 289 -8.60 6.52 -14.79
C THR A 289 -8.29 6.38 -13.30
N ALA A 290 -8.73 5.30 -12.66
CA ALA A 290 -8.43 5.01 -11.25
C ALA A 290 -6.93 4.84 -10.99
N ALA A 291 -6.23 4.08 -11.82
CA ALA A 291 -4.79 3.88 -11.72
C ALA A 291 -4.05 5.22 -11.89
N VAL A 292 -4.38 5.98 -12.95
CA VAL A 292 -3.74 7.28 -13.18
C VAL A 292 -4.08 8.28 -12.08
N ALA A 293 -5.31 8.34 -11.58
CA ALA A 293 -5.68 9.23 -10.49
C ALA A 293 -4.77 9.04 -9.26
N ARG A 294 -4.54 7.78 -8.89
CA ARG A 294 -3.65 7.43 -7.77
C ARG A 294 -2.20 7.82 -8.06
N HIS A 295 -1.68 7.35 -9.16
CA HIS A 295 -0.25 7.43 -9.45
C HIS A 295 0.20 8.81 -9.87
N LEU A 296 -0.65 9.57 -10.56
CA LEU A 296 -0.39 10.97 -10.91
C LEU A 296 -0.30 11.85 -9.66
N ALA A 297 -1.23 11.69 -8.70
CA ALA A 297 -1.18 12.45 -7.45
C ALA A 297 0.10 12.17 -6.65
N LEU A 298 0.52 10.89 -6.61
CA LEU A 298 1.77 10.47 -5.97
C LEU A 298 2.99 11.07 -6.67
N TRP A 299 3.04 11.00 -7.99
CA TRP A 299 4.17 11.53 -8.75
C TRP A 299 4.21 13.06 -8.72
N MET A 300 3.09 13.74 -8.86
CA MET A 300 3.01 15.20 -8.73
C MET A 300 3.42 15.72 -7.35
N SER A 301 3.35 14.87 -6.32
CA SER A 301 3.78 15.19 -4.95
C SER A 301 5.09 14.49 -4.54
N TYR A 302 6.03 14.38 -5.47
CA TYR A 302 7.35 13.79 -5.24
C TYR A 302 8.11 14.43 -4.07
N GLU A 303 9.01 13.67 -3.45
CA GLU A 303 9.83 14.16 -2.34
C GLU A 303 11.06 14.91 -2.87
N ASP A 304 11.03 16.24 -2.77
CA ASP A 304 12.18 17.11 -2.96
C ASP A 304 12.66 17.67 -1.61
N THR A 305 13.81 18.32 -1.59
CA THR A 305 14.36 18.93 -0.38
C THR A 305 13.44 19.97 0.24
N ILE A 306 12.66 20.69 -0.57
CA ILE A 306 11.67 21.67 -0.13
C ILE A 306 10.50 20.96 0.58
N ARG A 307 10.01 19.85 0.03
CA ARG A 307 8.93 19.05 0.65
C ARG A 307 9.39 18.41 1.95
N VAL A 308 10.59 17.82 1.96
CA VAL A 308 11.17 17.24 3.17
C VAL A 308 11.31 18.30 4.27
N ALA A 309 11.80 19.50 3.94
CA ALA A 309 11.93 20.60 4.88
C ALA A 309 10.55 21.08 5.39
N ASP A 310 9.54 21.20 4.51
CA ASP A 310 8.17 21.54 4.89
C ASP A 310 7.58 20.53 5.87
N LEU A 311 7.65 19.23 5.57
CA LEU A 311 7.14 18.18 6.44
C LEU A 311 7.84 18.16 7.81
N LYS A 312 9.15 18.44 7.86
CA LYS A 312 9.93 18.46 9.10
C LYS A 312 9.70 19.69 9.98
N THR A 313 9.16 20.77 9.44
CA THR A 313 8.92 22.03 10.15
C THR A 313 7.45 22.30 10.47
N ARG A 314 6.55 21.38 10.14
CA ARG A 314 5.10 21.52 10.40
C ARG A 314 4.77 21.38 11.89
N ARG A 315 3.91 22.26 12.39
CA ARG A 315 3.42 22.24 13.77
C ARG A 315 2.78 20.88 14.14
N SER A 316 1.94 20.32 13.25
CA SER A 316 1.26 19.04 13.45
C SER A 316 2.23 17.87 13.70
N ARG A 317 3.45 17.96 13.15
CA ARG A 317 4.50 16.96 13.39
C ARG A 317 5.02 17.02 14.82
N PHE A 318 5.26 18.20 15.35
CA PHE A 318 5.71 18.38 16.74
C PHE A 318 4.60 18.00 17.74
N GLU A 319 3.35 18.35 17.43
CA GLU A 319 2.19 17.93 18.23
C GLU A 319 2.06 16.40 18.28
N ARG A 320 2.24 15.73 17.14
CA ARG A 320 2.25 14.26 17.07
C ARG A 320 3.35 13.65 17.92
N PHE A 321 4.60 14.11 17.80
CA PHE A 321 5.71 13.60 18.60
C PHE A 321 5.51 13.81 20.10
N ARG A 322 4.99 14.98 20.50
CA ARG A 322 4.64 15.20 21.90
C ARG A 322 3.58 14.21 22.40
N GLY A 323 2.58 13.89 21.58
CA GLY A 323 1.58 12.87 21.87
C GLY A 323 2.18 11.46 21.96
N GLU A 324 3.04 11.08 21.02
CA GLU A 324 3.70 9.77 20.96
C GLU A 324 4.57 9.51 22.20
N VAL A 325 5.34 10.51 22.64
CA VAL A 325 6.19 10.40 23.85
C VAL A 325 5.44 10.79 25.14
N ARG A 326 4.15 11.16 25.05
CA ARG A 326 3.32 11.60 26.19
C ARG A 326 3.97 12.70 27.02
N ALA A 327 4.60 13.66 26.35
CA ALA A 327 5.29 14.77 27.03
C ALA A 327 4.26 15.73 27.65
N ALA A 328 4.48 16.10 28.91
CA ALA A 328 3.71 17.16 29.56
C ALA A 328 3.96 18.52 28.87
N PRO A 329 3.03 19.50 29.00
CA PRO A 329 3.14 20.81 28.33
C PRO A 329 4.47 21.53 28.60
N GLU A 330 5.01 21.36 29.79
CA GLU A 330 6.24 22.01 30.28
C GLU A 330 7.53 21.29 29.82
N GLN A 331 7.40 20.05 29.33
CA GLN A 331 8.55 19.26 28.88
C GLN A 331 9.00 19.64 27.49
N VAL A 332 10.29 19.79 27.29
CA VAL A 332 10.88 20.04 25.97
C VAL A 332 11.20 18.71 25.30
N VAL A 333 10.59 18.49 24.12
CA VAL A 333 10.87 17.31 23.29
C VAL A 333 11.91 17.69 22.24
N TYR A 334 13.07 17.03 22.26
CA TYR A 334 14.12 17.22 21.27
C TYR A 334 13.93 16.21 20.14
N VAL A 335 13.83 16.73 18.91
CA VAL A 335 13.75 15.91 17.69
C VAL A 335 15.02 16.13 16.89
N THR A 336 15.85 15.10 16.79
CA THR A 336 17.11 15.13 16.01
C THR A 336 16.90 14.32 14.73
N GLU A 337 17.09 14.99 13.60
CA GLU A 337 16.99 14.41 12.26
C GLU A 337 18.37 14.05 11.76
N PHE A 338 18.52 12.86 11.21
CA PHE A 338 19.69 12.51 10.41
C PHE A 338 19.42 12.89 8.96
N MET A 339 20.17 13.83 8.41
CA MET A 339 20.03 14.32 7.06
C MET A 339 21.32 14.13 6.29
N HIS A 340 21.22 13.56 5.10
CA HIS A 340 22.34 13.35 4.20
C HIS A 340 22.02 13.94 2.82
N PRO A 341 21.98 15.30 2.69
CA PRO A 341 21.75 15.93 1.41
C PRO A 341 22.89 15.59 0.44
N ARG A 342 22.56 15.40 -0.83
CA ARG A 342 23.52 15.14 -1.91
C ARG A 342 23.74 16.40 -2.73
N PHE A 343 24.88 16.49 -3.39
CA PHE A 343 25.18 17.59 -4.31
C PHE A 343 24.13 17.71 -5.42
N GLN A 344 23.62 16.58 -5.92
CA GLN A 344 22.52 16.54 -6.90
C GLN A 344 21.25 17.21 -6.36
N GLU A 345 20.86 16.93 -5.13
CA GLU A 345 19.65 17.50 -4.50
C GLU A 345 19.76 19.04 -4.31
N LEU A 346 20.96 19.54 -4.05
CA LEU A 346 21.21 20.97 -4.08
C LEU A 346 20.96 21.53 -5.49
N CYS A 347 21.56 20.93 -6.53
CA CYS A 347 21.39 21.36 -7.91
C CYS A 347 19.91 21.31 -8.34
N ASP A 348 19.19 20.29 -7.91
CA ASP A 348 17.77 20.07 -8.18
C ASP A 348 16.87 21.16 -7.57
N THR A 349 17.30 21.79 -6.47
CA THR A 349 16.56 22.85 -5.78
C THR A 349 16.79 24.22 -6.41
N LEU A 350 17.84 24.38 -7.22
CA LEU A 350 18.18 25.63 -7.88
C LEU A 350 17.31 25.90 -9.13
N PRO A 351 17.24 27.16 -9.60
CA PRO A 351 16.62 27.49 -10.88
C PRO A 351 17.16 26.58 -12.00
N ALA A 352 16.28 26.08 -12.88
CA ALA A 352 16.58 25.00 -13.80
C ALA A 352 17.83 25.23 -14.69
N ALA A 353 18.08 26.46 -15.14
CA ALA A 353 19.27 26.76 -15.94
C ALA A 353 20.55 26.61 -15.12
N LEU A 354 20.56 27.16 -13.91
CA LEU A 354 21.71 27.10 -13.00
C LEU A 354 21.94 25.66 -12.51
N GLY A 355 20.89 24.97 -12.10
CA GLY A 355 20.97 23.57 -11.67
C GLY A 355 21.57 22.68 -12.76
N ARG A 356 21.09 22.77 -14.01
CA ARG A 356 21.64 22.02 -15.15
C ARG A 356 23.12 22.32 -15.41
N ARG A 357 23.52 23.58 -15.30
CA ARG A 357 24.92 23.97 -15.47
C ARG A 357 25.82 23.36 -14.41
N LEU A 358 25.38 23.38 -13.15
CA LEU A 358 26.13 22.83 -12.02
C LEU A 358 26.23 21.30 -12.08
N VAL A 359 25.15 20.60 -12.40
CA VAL A 359 25.14 19.13 -12.56
C VAL A 359 26.14 18.69 -13.63
N ARG A 360 26.24 19.42 -14.75
CA ARG A 360 27.18 19.10 -15.85
C ARG A 360 28.62 19.51 -15.56
N SER A 361 28.88 20.29 -14.52
CA SER A 361 30.20 20.80 -14.20
C SER A 361 30.97 19.85 -13.28
N ALA A 362 31.91 19.11 -13.84
CA ALA A 362 32.84 18.28 -13.05
C ALA A 362 33.66 19.09 -12.03
N ARG A 363 33.96 20.38 -12.34
CA ARG A 363 34.66 21.29 -11.41
C ARG A 363 33.78 21.63 -10.21
N ALA A 364 32.49 21.95 -10.44
CA ALA A 364 31.55 22.21 -9.36
C ALA A 364 31.34 20.98 -8.47
N ALA A 365 31.17 19.79 -9.06
CA ALA A 365 31.03 18.52 -8.34
C ALA A 365 32.28 18.21 -7.48
N ARG A 366 33.49 18.48 -8.00
CA ARG A 366 34.74 18.28 -7.25
C ARG A 366 34.90 19.26 -6.09
N LEU A 367 34.52 20.55 -6.29
CA LEU A 367 34.67 21.59 -5.30
C LEU A 367 33.62 21.51 -4.19
N LEU A 368 32.35 21.31 -4.57
CA LEU A 368 31.20 21.34 -3.65
C LEU A 368 30.85 19.94 -3.09
N GLY A 369 31.14 18.88 -3.83
CA GLY A 369 30.81 17.50 -3.45
C GLY A 369 31.27 17.09 -2.03
N PRO A 370 32.48 17.44 -1.59
CA PRO A 370 32.96 17.13 -0.23
C PRO A 370 32.06 17.67 0.89
N LEU A 371 31.39 18.79 0.68
CA LEU A 371 30.44 19.39 1.65
C LEU A 371 29.23 18.52 1.90
N PHE A 372 28.89 17.62 0.97
CA PHE A 372 27.71 16.74 0.97
C PHE A 372 28.03 15.27 1.20
N ARG A 373 29.29 14.92 1.53
CA ARG A 373 29.70 13.53 1.80
C ARG A 373 29.33 13.04 3.19
N ARG A 374 29.11 13.95 4.14
CA ARG A 374 28.84 13.60 5.54
C ARG A 374 27.40 13.89 5.89
N GLY A 375 26.74 12.93 6.50
CA GLY A 375 25.44 13.14 7.13
C GLY A 375 25.52 14.15 8.27
N ARG A 376 24.44 14.86 8.51
CA ARG A 376 24.35 15.89 9.56
C ARG A 376 23.21 15.55 10.50
N HIS A 377 23.47 15.69 11.80
CA HIS A 377 22.45 15.66 12.82
C HIS A 377 21.87 17.07 12.96
N VAL A 378 20.58 17.23 12.63
CA VAL A 378 19.87 18.51 12.70
C VAL A 378 18.84 18.43 13.81
N ASN A 379 19.04 19.19 14.88
CA ASN A 379 18.06 19.26 15.97
C ASN A 379 17.01 20.31 15.65
N THR A 380 15.79 19.85 15.31
CA THR A 380 14.68 20.72 14.90
C THR A 380 13.97 21.40 16.07
N ALA A 381 14.27 21.05 17.31
CA ALA A 381 13.83 21.78 18.49
C ALA A 381 14.69 23.01 18.79
N LYS A 382 15.88 23.14 18.15
CA LYS A 382 16.75 24.30 18.25
C LYS A 382 16.56 25.22 17.06
N LEU A 383 16.64 26.55 17.31
CA LEU A 383 16.48 27.57 16.26
C LEU A 383 17.48 27.38 15.11
N THR A 384 18.73 27.02 15.43
CA THR A 384 19.80 26.75 14.46
C THR A 384 19.52 25.58 13.52
N GLY A 385 18.75 24.59 13.95
CA GLY A 385 18.31 23.46 13.10
C GLY A 385 16.98 23.73 12.42
N PHE A 386 16.04 24.40 13.11
CA PHE A 386 14.70 24.68 12.59
C PHE A 386 14.72 25.75 11.49
N LEU A 387 15.38 26.89 11.72
CA LEU A 387 15.31 28.05 10.83
C LEU A 387 15.79 27.78 9.40
N PRO A 388 16.93 27.09 9.17
CA PRO A 388 17.35 26.73 7.81
C PRO A 388 16.31 25.86 7.08
N LEU A 389 15.71 24.89 7.76
CA LEU A 389 14.66 24.03 7.17
C LEU A 389 13.39 24.84 6.89
N TYR A 390 13.01 25.72 7.81
CA TYR A 390 11.85 26.60 7.60
C TYR A 390 12.03 27.54 6.40
N LEU A 391 13.21 28.13 6.23
CA LEU A 391 13.53 28.97 5.08
C LEU A 391 13.52 28.13 3.78
N LEU A 392 14.09 26.93 3.80
CA LEU A 392 14.05 26.02 2.66
C LEU A 392 12.60 25.63 2.30
N ALA A 393 11.75 25.35 3.27
CA ALA A 393 10.33 25.08 3.05
C ALA A 393 9.59 26.24 2.38
N ARG A 394 9.98 27.50 2.68
CA ARG A 394 9.41 28.70 2.06
C ARG A 394 9.73 28.83 0.56
N LEU A 395 10.76 28.16 0.06
CA LEU A 395 11.07 28.09 -1.37
C LEU A 395 9.98 27.34 -2.17
N ARG A 396 8.98 26.74 -1.52
CA ARG A 396 7.80 26.16 -2.16
C ARG A 396 7.20 27.07 -3.24
N ARG A 397 7.16 28.40 -3.03
CA ARG A 397 6.65 29.36 -4.01
C ARG A 397 7.49 29.42 -5.29
N LEU A 398 8.78 29.10 -5.20
CA LEU A 398 9.72 29.10 -6.32
C LEU A 398 9.92 27.72 -6.95
N ARG A 399 9.31 26.65 -6.38
CA ARG A 399 9.49 25.25 -6.81
C ARG A 399 9.31 25.07 -8.31
N ARG A 400 8.30 25.71 -8.93
CA ARG A 400 8.03 25.60 -10.37
C ARG A 400 9.20 26.05 -11.27
N GLY A 401 10.10 26.85 -10.75
CA GLY A 401 11.32 27.28 -11.46
C GLY A 401 12.52 26.34 -11.27
N THR A 402 12.45 25.36 -10.36
CA THR A 402 13.58 24.49 -10.01
C THR A 402 13.87 23.45 -11.09
N LEU A 403 15.10 22.95 -11.10
CA LEU A 403 15.52 21.87 -12.01
C LEU A 403 14.69 20.62 -11.75
N ARG A 404 14.51 20.23 -10.48
CA ARG A 404 13.73 19.05 -10.11
C ARG A 404 12.32 19.10 -10.65
N TYR A 405 11.64 20.23 -10.48
CA TYR A 405 10.28 20.39 -10.97
C TYR A 405 10.18 20.15 -12.47
N ARG A 406 11.09 20.76 -13.27
CA ARG A 406 11.07 20.57 -14.73
C ARG A 406 11.29 19.13 -15.13
N VAL A 407 12.28 18.47 -14.52
CA VAL A 407 12.60 17.06 -14.82
C VAL A 407 11.43 16.15 -14.49
N GLU A 408 10.76 16.35 -13.33
CA GLU A 408 9.63 15.52 -12.97
C GLU A 408 8.39 15.80 -13.84
N GLN A 409 8.16 17.06 -14.25
CA GLN A 409 7.07 17.37 -15.18
C GLN A 409 7.30 16.72 -16.55
N GLU A 410 8.51 16.79 -17.10
CA GLU A 410 8.89 16.13 -18.36
C GLU A 410 8.63 14.60 -18.29
N ARG A 411 8.95 13.96 -17.15
CA ARG A 411 8.70 12.54 -16.92
C ARG A 411 7.21 12.20 -16.82
N ILE A 412 6.45 13.02 -16.09
CA ILE A 412 5.00 12.84 -15.94
C ILE A 412 4.32 12.98 -17.32
N GLU A 413 4.68 13.99 -18.09
CA GLU A 413 4.13 14.21 -19.43
C GLU A 413 4.47 13.04 -20.38
N ALA A 414 5.71 12.55 -20.36
CA ALA A 414 6.10 11.37 -21.13
C ALA A 414 5.33 10.10 -20.70
N TRP A 415 5.09 9.91 -19.42
CA TRP A 415 4.31 8.79 -18.91
C TRP A 415 2.84 8.87 -19.35
N LEU A 416 2.21 10.04 -19.22
CA LEU A 416 0.83 10.25 -19.67
C LEU A 416 0.69 10.05 -21.19
N ALA A 417 1.64 10.56 -21.96
CA ALA A 417 1.67 10.38 -23.42
C ALA A 417 1.78 8.90 -23.81
N ARG A 418 2.62 8.13 -23.09
CA ARG A 418 2.76 6.68 -23.30
C ARG A 418 1.48 5.93 -22.98
N ILE A 419 0.81 6.26 -21.87
CA ILE A 419 -0.51 5.69 -21.53
C ILE A 419 -1.50 5.97 -22.66
N ALA A 420 -1.60 7.22 -23.10
CA ALA A 420 -2.51 7.61 -24.19
C ALA A 420 -2.23 6.86 -25.49
N ALA A 421 -0.97 6.63 -25.84
CA ALA A 421 -0.57 5.85 -27.02
C ALA A 421 -0.89 4.34 -26.88
N SER A 422 -1.06 3.84 -25.66
CA SER A 422 -1.29 2.40 -25.39
C SER A 422 -2.76 2.04 -25.18
N THR A 423 -3.70 2.99 -25.31
CA THR A 423 -5.14 2.75 -25.05
C THR A 423 -5.80 1.77 -26.02
N GLY A 424 -5.16 1.44 -27.15
CA GLY A 424 -5.58 0.35 -28.03
C GLY A 424 -5.47 -1.04 -27.39
N ASP A 425 -4.61 -1.22 -26.40
CA ASP A 425 -4.55 -2.36 -25.48
C ASP A 425 -4.81 -1.83 -24.07
N TYR A 426 -6.06 -2.00 -23.60
CA TYR A 426 -6.52 -1.46 -22.32
C TYR A 426 -5.69 -1.96 -21.13
N ASP A 427 -5.41 -3.26 -21.11
CA ASP A 427 -4.63 -3.88 -20.04
C ASP A 427 -3.19 -3.36 -20.01
N LEU A 428 -2.58 -3.15 -21.18
CA LEU A 428 -1.25 -2.55 -21.28
C LEU A 428 -1.24 -1.11 -20.76
N ALA A 429 -2.23 -0.30 -21.12
CA ALA A 429 -2.32 1.07 -20.64
C ALA A 429 -2.42 1.13 -19.11
N VAL A 430 -3.20 0.23 -18.49
CA VAL A 430 -3.31 0.10 -17.03
C VAL A 430 -1.98 -0.34 -16.43
N GLU A 431 -1.28 -1.33 -17.01
CA GLU A 431 0.02 -1.79 -16.49
C GLU A 431 1.10 -0.72 -16.58
N ILE A 432 1.13 0.09 -17.65
CA ILE A 432 2.02 1.25 -17.76
C ILE A 432 1.70 2.28 -16.68
N ALA A 433 0.43 2.54 -16.41
CA ALA A 433 0.02 3.43 -15.32
C ALA A 433 0.51 2.90 -13.96
N GLU A 434 0.35 1.62 -13.69
CA GLU A 434 0.79 0.94 -12.48
C GLU A 434 2.33 0.91 -12.31
N CYS A 435 3.12 0.98 -13.38
CA CYS A 435 4.58 1.01 -13.30
C CYS A 435 5.12 2.23 -12.57
N GLN A 436 4.33 3.30 -12.39
CA GLN A 436 4.71 4.45 -11.56
C GLN A 436 5.01 4.04 -10.11
N ARG A 437 4.45 2.95 -9.61
CA ARG A 437 4.74 2.39 -8.26
C ARG A 437 6.22 2.14 -8.00
N LEU A 438 7.02 1.95 -9.04
CA LEU A 438 8.47 1.78 -8.93
C LEU A 438 9.16 3.08 -8.52
N ILE A 439 8.60 4.24 -8.88
CA ILE A 439 9.20 5.55 -8.64
C ILE A 439 8.72 6.08 -7.29
N LYS A 440 9.45 5.77 -6.23
CA LYS A 440 9.11 6.15 -4.85
C LYS A 440 10.34 6.60 -4.06
N GLY A 441 10.11 7.33 -2.97
CA GLY A 441 11.16 7.75 -2.04
C GLY A 441 12.09 8.83 -2.61
N TYR A 442 13.28 8.90 -2.07
CA TYR A 442 14.33 9.85 -2.42
C TYR A 442 15.72 9.16 -2.46
N GLY A 443 16.74 9.87 -2.93
CA GLY A 443 18.12 9.37 -2.97
C GLY A 443 18.28 8.12 -3.82
N ASP A 444 18.94 7.07 -3.29
CA ASP A 444 19.24 5.83 -4.01
C ASP A 444 18.00 5.02 -4.33
N THR A 445 17.01 4.99 -3.43
CA THR A 445 15.74 4.29 -3.67
C THR A 445 15.02 4.86 -4.88
N HIS A 446 14.94 6.19 -4.98
CA HIS A 446 14.36 6.86 -6.13
C HIS A 446 15.14 6.59 -7.42
N ALA A 447 16.48 6.64 -7.37
CA ALA A 447 17.34 6.37 -8.54
C ALA A 447 17.19 4.93 -9.03
N ARG A 448 17.13 3.94 -8.13
CA ARG A 448 16.86 2.53 -8.47
C ARG A 448 15.49 2.37 -9.10
N GLY A 449 14.45 2.95 -8.49
CA GLY A 449 13.10 2.90 -9.03
C GLY A 449 12.99 3.47 -10.44
N LEU A 450 13.63 4.60 -10.71
CA LEU A 450 13.71 5.19 -12.05
C LEU A 450 14.45 4.28 -13.05
N LYS A 451 15.53 3.62 -12.62
CA LYS A 451 16.25 2.66 -13.47
C LYS A 451 15.37 1.48 -13.84
N SER A 452 14.70 0.88 -12.86
CA SER A 452 13.77 -0.25 -13.10
C SER A 452 12.60 0.16 -13.99
N TYR A 453 12.03 1.34 -13.76
CA TYR A 453 11.00 1.91 -14.62
C TYR A 453 11.49 2.07 -16.08
N ALA A 454 12.68 2.65 -16.27
CA ALA A 454 13.24 2.86 -17.59
C ALA A 454 13.49 1.52 -18.33
N ILE A 455 13.98 0.50 -17.64
CA ILE A 455 14.18 -0.85 -18.21
C ILE A 455 12.85 -1.42 -18.71
N ILE A 456 11.79 -1.33 -17.90
CA ILE A 456 10.46 -1.84 -18.28
C ILE A 456 9.90 -1.06 -19.46
N MET A 457 10.01 0.27 -19.46
CA MET A 457 9.54 1.09 -20.60
C MET A 457 10.30 0.81 -21.88
N GLN A 458 11.61 0.56 -21.81
CA GLN A 458 12.40 0.13 -22.98
C GLN A 458 11.96 -1.25 -23.49
N PHE A 459 11.58 -2.17 -22.59
CA PHE A 459 11.01 -3.45 -23.00
C PHE A 459 9.67 -3.25 -23.71
N VAL A 460 8.78 -2.39 -23.21
CA VAL A 460 7.51 -2.05 -23.87
C VAL A 460 7.75 -1.52 -25.27
N ASP A 461 8.70 -0.58 -25.43
CA ASP A 461 9.02 0.03 -26.74
C ASP A 461 9.53 -1.00 -27.76
N ARG A 462 10.39 -1.94 -27.32
CA ARG A 462 10.95 -2.98 -28.19
C ARG A 462 9.98 -4.10 -28.54
N SER A 463 9.01 -4.34 -27.67
CA SER A 463 8.04 -5.44 -27.78
C SER A 463 6.68 -4.98 -28.32
N ALA A 464 6.61 -3.83 -28.98
CA ALA A 464 5.38 -3.31 -29.54
C ALA A 464 4.73 -4.33 -30.50
N GLY A 465 3.43 -4.57 -30.35
CA GLY A 465 2.67 -5.56 -31.12
C GLY A 465 2.69 -6.99 -30.58
N ARG A 466 3.36 -7.25 -29.48
CA ARG A 466 3.36 -8.56 -28.81
C ARG A 466 2.00 -8.78 -28.09
N ALA A 467 1.34 -9.91 -28.35
CA ALA A 467 0.01 -10.20 -27.80
C ALA A 467 -0.02 -10.37 -26.27
N ASP A 468 1.09 -10.81 -25.65
CA ASP A 468 1.23 -11.01 -24.21
C ASP A 468 1.97 -9.85 -23.50
N LEU A 469 1.97 -8.64 -24.09
CA LEU A 469 2.78 -7.53 -23.57
C LEU A 469 2.30 -7.04 -22.21
N ALA A 470 0.99 -6.91 -21.97
CA ALA A 470 0.46 -6.49 -20.69
C ALA A 470 0.79 -7.48 -19.54
N PRO A 471 0.57 -8.80 -19.66
CA PRO A 471 1.05 -9.78 -18.69
C PRO A 471 2.56 -9.73 -18.45
N ALA A 472 3.35 -9.55 -19.51
CA ALA A 472 4.81 -9.46 -19.42
C ALA A 472 5.26 -8.22 -18.59
N VAL A 473 4.66 -7.06 -18.86
CA VAL A 473 4.91 -5.82 -18.09
C VAL A 473 4.53 -6.01 -16.63
N ARG A 474 3.39 -6.66 -16.34
CA ARG A 474 2.98 -7.00 -14.98
C ARG A 474 4.01 -7.86 -14.25
N ARG A 475 4.54 -8.90 -14.91
CA ARG A 475 5.59 -9.77 -14.36
C ARG A 475 6.86 -8.97 -14.06
N LEU A 476 7.33 -8.15 -14.99
CA LEU A 476 8.52 -7.30 -14.82
C LEU A 476 8.34 -6.31 -13.67
N ARG A 477 7.18 -5.64 -13.57
CA ARG A 477 6.86 -4.72 -12.48
C ARG A 477 6.85 -5.45 -11.13
N SER A 478 6.23 -6.62 -11.06
CA SER A 478 6.18 -7.43 -9.84
C SER A 478 7.57 -7.87 -9.39
N ALA A 479 8.41 -8.32 -10.32
CA ALA A 479 9.80 -8.69 -10.05
C ALA A 479 10.63 -7.50 -9.55
N ALA A 480 10.45 -6.31 -10.15
CA ALA A 480 11.13 -5.09 -9.73
C ALA A 480 10.70 -4.60 -8.34
N LEU A 481 9.45 -4.87 -7.93
CA LEU A 481 8.95 -4.52 -6.60
C LEU A 481 9.36 -5.53 -5.52
N ALA A 482 9.61 -6.78 -5.90
CA ALA A 482 9.97 -7.86 -4.99
C ALA A 482 11.45 -7.83 -4.57
N ASP A 483 12.33 -7.27 -5.40
CA ASP A 483 13.79 -7.28 -5.17
C ASP A 483 14.39 -5.88 -5.40
N GLU A 484 14.84 -5.27 -4.31
CA GLU A 484 15.47 -3.93 -4.37
C GLU A 484 16.83 -3.93 -5.07
N GLU A 485 17.52 -5.07 -5.17
CA GLU A 485 18.79 -5.20 -5.89
C GLU A 485 18.61 -5.31 -7.40
N GLY A 486 17.38 -5.62 -7.87
CA GLY A 486 17.02 -5.69 -9.29
C GLY A 486 17.39 -7.00 -9.99
N ARG A 487 17.89 -8.01 -9.26
CA ARG A 487 18.24 -9.33 -9.82
C ARG A 487 17.02 -10.07 -10.36
N ALA A 488 15.89 -9.99 -9.62
CA ALA A 488 14.63 -10.59 -10.06
C ALA A 488 14.11 -9.95 -11.34
N LEU A 489 14.21 -8.62 -11.49
CA LEU A 489 13.86 -7.91 -12.72
C LEU A 489 14.73 -8.37 -13.89
N GLU A 490 16.05 -8.46 -13.68
CA GLU A 490 16.98 -8.89 -14.73
C GLU A 490 16.73 -10.35 -15.14
N SER A 491 16.45 -11.25 -14.20
CA SER A 491 16.10 -12.65 -14.50
C SER A 491 14.83 -12.74 -15.34
N THR A 492 13.77 -12.07 -14.89
CA THR A 492 12.49 -12.06 -15.60
C THR A 492 12.62 -11.44 -17.00
N LEU A 493 13.44 -10.39 -17.15
CA LEU A 493 13.69 -9.77 -18.44
C LEU A 493 14.38 -10.75 -19.42
N ARG A 494 15.37 -11.52 -18.95
CA ARG A 494 16.06 -12.55 -19.78
C ARG A 494 15.11 -13.68 -20.20
N GLU A 495 14.16 -14.05 -19.35
CA GLU A 495 13.14 -15.04 -19.70
C GLU A 495 12.20 -14.55 -20.80
N LEU A 496 11.78 -13.26 -20.72
CA LEU A 496 10.82 -12.67 -21.65
C LEU A 496 11.44 -12.19 -22.96
N ASP A 497 12.71 -11.81 -22.93
CA ASP A 497 13.49 -11.28 -24.06
C ASP A 497 14.90 -11.93 -24.05
N PRO A 498 14.98 -13.24 -24.36
CA PRO A 498 16.26 -13.91 -24.36
C PRO A 498 17.19 -13.28 -25.41
N PRO A 499 18.49 -13.07 -25.13
CA PRO A 499 19.44 -12.59 -26.11
C PRO A 499 19.44 -13.53 -27.32
N PRO A 500 19.64 -13.00 -28.55
CA PRO A 500 19.72 -13.84 -29.72
C PRO A 500 20.77 -14.92 -29.46
N ARG A 501 20.39 -16.20 -29.66
CA ARG A 501 21.34 -17.31 -29.59
C ARG A 501 22.46 -17.01 -30.58
N GLU A 502 23.65 -16.73 -30.07
CA GLU A 502 24.82 -16.78 -30.92
C GLU A 502 24.81 -18.16 -31.60
N LEU A 503 24.65 -18.17 -32.93
CA LEU A 503 24.82 -19.36 -33.73
C LEU A 503 26.24 -19.82 -33.47
N ALA A 504 26.37 -20.86 -32.65
CA ALA A 504 27.63 -21.54 -32.46
C ALA A 504 28.11 -22.00 -33.88
N ALA A 505 29.11 -21.30 -34.38
CA ALA A 505 29.81 -21.65 -35.61
C ALA A 505 30.75 -22.83 -35.36
#